data_05108e8c117019fa950a44d3a50c7878
#
_entry.id   05108e8c117019fa950a44d3a50c7878
#
_cell.length_a   1.000
_cell.length_b   1.000
_cell.length_c   1.000
_cell.angle_alpha   90.00
_cell.angle_beta   90.00
_cell.angle_gamma   90.00
#
_symmetry.space_group_name_H-M   'P 1'
#
loop_
_entity.id
_entity.type
_entity.pdbx_description
1 polymer ?
#
loop_
_entity_poly.entity_id
_entity_poly.type
_entity_poly.pdbx_seq_one_letter_code
_entity_poly.pdbx_strand_id
1 'polypeptide(L)'
;MTVRRSTYDYIIVGAGSAGCALACRLSEDPSVQVLLLEAGGWDRDPWIHLPLGWGRIAPQRRHDWMYQSEKEARLDEREIECTRGKIIGGCSSVNAMAYVRGNRADYDRWSAMGLAGWSYEEILPYFRRQESWEGGADAYRGADGPIATRKSRFDDPVMHAYFEAGQMVGHPLTDDYNGAQQHGMGVFQMTVENGRRCSTAVGYLRPALERANLTVIVEALVTRVLFDRARAVGIEYLKQGQRNQAQAEREVILSGGVINSPQLLMLSGIGDPAELKAQEIEVRVALPGVGKNLQDHLGPSVDYLRKQPGIFHREMRLDRIALSLAEAYLFRTGMWTDLPSGWTAFLKTGARQQAIPDIQILFRCMPRGAGPYLQPFKPPYQDGFSVRTMLLRPESRGSVSLRSKDPRQPVKINFNFLSCDSDLQTLRAGIRMVREIAQQSPLRNFVASEIAPGPGMLGDDELDAHIRATSVTAHHPMGTCKMGIASDPAAVVDERLCVYGIEGLRIVDASVMPDQVGGNIQASVIMIAEKASDMIRSRFVREANGRPGTGLTRNTG
;
A
#
# COMPACT_ATOMS: atom_id res chain seq x y z
N MET A 1 -1.27 40.47 -6.03
CA MET A 1 -2.45 39.57 -6.08
C MET A 1 -2.70 39.05 -4.68
N THR A 2 -3.84 39.37 -4.11
CA THR A 2 -4.19 38.98 -2.74
C THR A 2 -4.47 37.47 -2.73
N VAL A 3 -3.62 36.70 -2.03
CA VAL A 3 -3.84 35.27 -1.81
C VAL A 3 -5.17 35.13 -1.06
N ARG A 4 -6.19 34.52 -1.67
CA ARG A 4 -7.40 34.14 -0.94
C ARG A 4 -7.02 33.13 0.13
N ARG A 5 -6.98 33.55 1.39
CA ARG A 5 -6.83 32.64 2.54
C ARG A 5 -8.16 31.95 2.76
N SER A 6 -8.19 30.62 2.48
CA SER A 6 -9.31 29.77 2.88
C SER A 6 -8.96 29.12 4.22
N THR A 7 -9.88 29.15 5.15
CA THR A 7 -9.68 28.58 6.50
C THR A 7 -10.54 27.32 6.64
N TYR A 8 -9.96 26.26 7.18
CA TYR A 8 -10.60 24.97 7.40
C TYR A 8 -10.29 24.46 8.80
N ASP A 9 -11.11 23.58 9.36
CA ASP A 9 -10.78 22.89 10.60
C ASP A 9 -9.61 21.93 10.37
N TYR A 10 -9.70 21.10 9.34
CA TYR A 10 -8.70 20.12 8.97
C TYR A 10 -8.23 20.29 7.53
N ILE A 11 -6.91 20.18 7.34
CA ILE A 11 -6.31 20.09 6.01
C ILE A 11 -5.64 18.73 5.87
N ILE A 12 -6.11 17.93 4.91
CA ILE A 12 -5.57 16.60 4.60
C ILE A 12 -4.74 16.72 3.32
N VAL A 13 -3.46 16.35 3.41
CA VAL A 13 -2.50 16.41 2.31
C VAL A 13 -2.30 15.03 1.71
N GLY A 14 -2.79 14.82 0.49
CA GLY A 14 -2.77 13.55 -0.25
C GLY A 14 -4.12 12.82 -0.17
N ALA A 15 -4.76 12.62 -1.32
CA ALA A 15 -6.01 11.88 -1.45
C ALA A 15 -5.75 10.40 -1.82
N GLY A 16 -4.77 9.78 -1.19
CA GLY A 16 -4.49 8.36 -1.27
C GLY A 16 -5.42 7.50 -0.42
N SER A 17 -5.00 6.26 -0.13
CA SER A 17 -5.81 5.30 0.63
C SER A 17 -6.23 5.84 2.01
N ALA A 18 -5.34 6.48 2.74
CA ALA A 18 -5.66 7.06 4.04
C ALA A 18 -6.44 8.38 3.91
N GLY A 19 -5.99 9.29 3.03
CA GLY A 19 -6.60 10.62 2.93
C GLY A 19 -8.05 10.59 2.48
N CYS A 20 -8.45 9.67 1.57
CA CYS A 20 -9.85 9.48 1.20
C CYS A 20 -10.71 9.00 2.37
N ALA A 21 -10.19 8.07 3.19
CA ALA A 21 -10.88 7.58 4.37
C ALA A 21 -11.04 8.68 5.44
N LEU A 22 -9.97 9.42 5.72
CA LEU A 22 -10.01 10.55 6.64
C LEU A 22 -10.98 11.64 6.20
N ALA A 23 -10.93 12.05 4.92
CA ALA A 23 -11.82 13.07 4.37
C ALA A 23 -13.29 12.67 4.52
N CYS A 24 -13.60 11.40 4.24
CA CYS A 24 -14.93 10.87 4.44
C CYS A 24 -15.34 10.91 5.91
N ARG A 25 -14.51 10.41 6.82
CA ARG A 25 -14.86 10.30 8.24
C ARG A 25 -14.92 11.66 8.96
N LEU A 26 -13.99 12.56 8.68
CA LEU A 26 -13.96 13.87 9.35
C LEU A 26 -15.07 14.80 8.84
N SER A 27 -15.52 14.65 7.60
CA SER A 27 -16.63 15.43 7.06
C SER A 27 -18.03 14.88 7.40
N GLU A 28 -18.14 13.80 8.19
CA GLU A 28 -19.42 13.30 8.69
C GLU A 28 -20.10 14.30 9.64
N ASP A 29 -19.31 15.09 10.37
CA ASP A 29 -19.82 16.22 11.15
C ASP A 29 -19.96 17.46 10.24
N PRO A 30 -21.18 17.94 9.95
CA PRO A 30 -21.40 19.06 9.04
C PRO A 30 -20.86 20.40 9.57
N SER A 31 -20.56 20.50 10.86
CA SER A 31 -19.96 21.71 11.46
C SER A 31 -18.45 21.81 11.22
N VAL A 32 -17.80 20.72 10.77
CA VAL A 32 -16.35 20.61 10.56
C VAL A 32 -16.03 20.86 9.08
N GLN A 33 -15.20 21.86 8.80
CA GLN A 33 -14.75 22.19 7.43
C GLN A 33 -13.47 21.41 7.10
N VAL A 34 -13.51 20.59 6.05
CA VAL A 34 -12.40 19.71 5.64
C VAL A 34 -11.89 20.09 4.26
N LEU A 35 -10.58 20.30 4.14
CA LEU A 35 -9.89 20.46 2.87
C LEU A 35 -9.06 19.21 2.57
N LEU A 36 -9.25 18.60 1.40
CA LEU A 36 -8.44 17.50 0.88
C LEU A 36 -7.68 17.97 -0.37
N LEU A 37 -6.35 17.83 -0.39
CA LEU A 37 -5.52 18.16 -1.54
C LEU A 37 -4.88 16.91 -2.15
N GLU A 38 -4.84 16.87 -3.49
CA GLU A 38 -4.16 15.81 -4.25
C GLU A 38 -3.28 16.42 -5.34
N ALA A 39 -2.05 15.91 -5.45
CA ALA A 39 -1.10 16.38 -6.48
C ALA A 39 -1.45 15.89 -7.88
N GLY A 40 -2.12 14.75 -8.00
CA GLY A 40 -2.64 14.21 -9.25
C GLY A 40 -4.05 14.70 -9.57
N GLY A 41 -4.61 14.15 -10.65
CA GLY A 41 -5.97 14.45 -11.09
C GLY A 41 -7.02 13.46 -10.54
N TRP A 42 -8.26 13.59 -11.08
CA TRP A 42 -9.34 12.65 -10.82
C TRP A 42 -9.11 11.28 -11.50
N ASP A 43 -9.62 10.21 -10.90
CA ASP A 43 -9.56 8.81 -11.36
C ASP A 43 -10.53 8.53 -12.53
N ARG A 44 -10.44 9.33 -13.62
CA ARG A 44 -11.34 9.26 -14.78
C ARG A 44 -10.93 8.24 -15.83
N ASP A 45 -9.70 7.72 -15.75
CA ASP A 45 -9.21 6.71 -16.70
C ASP A 45 -10.02 5.41 -16.54
N PRO A 46 -10.72 4.93 -17.59
CA PRO A 46 -11.57 3.74 -17.49
C PRO A 46 -10.79 2.46 -17.14
N TRP A 47 -9.49 2.40 -17.45
CA TRP A 47 -8.64 1.26 -17.11
C TRP A 47 -8.40 1.11 -15.61
N ILE A 48 -8.54 2.19 -14.83
CA ILE A 48 -8.47 2.13 -13.37
C ILE A 48 -9.59 1.25 -12.81
N HIS A 49 -10.79 1.39 -13.38
CA HIS A 49 -12.00 0.76 -12.85
C HIS A 49 -12.18 -0.69 -13.25
N LEU A 50 -11.50 -1.14 -14.31
CA LEU A 50 -11.46 -2.53 -14.72
C LEU A 50 -10.33 -3.26 -14.01
N PRO A 51 -10.59 -4.36 -13.25
CA PRO A 51 -9.54 -5.10 -12.58
C PRO A 51 -8.38 -5.51 -13.49
N LEU A 52 -8.64 -6.16 -14.62
CA LEU A 52 -7.60 -6.56 -15.57
C LEU A 52 -6.93 -5.36 -16.28
N GLY A 53 -7.55 -4.17 -16.23
CA GLY A 53 -6.95 -2.92 -16.70
C GLY A 53 -5.65 -2.56 -15.97
N TRP A 54 -5.41 -3.13 -14.77
CA TRP A 54 -4.14 -3.06 -14.08
C TRP A 54 -2.95 -3.48 -14.96
N GLY A 55 -3.11 -4.52 -15.79
CA GLY A 55 -2.11 -4.97 -16.75
C GLY A 55 -1.72 -3.92 -17.82
N ARG A 56 -2.50 -2.85 -17.96
CA ARG A 56 -2.18 -1.70 -18.82
C ARG A 56 -1.63 -0.52 -18.04
N ILE A 57 -2.19 -0.27 -16.85
CA ILE A 57 -1.78 0.86 -16.00
C ILE A 57 -0.37 0.65 -15.45
N ALA A 58 -0.08 -0.49 -14.86
CA ALA A 58 1.17 -0.75 -14.16
C ALA A 58 2.39 -0.75 -15.11
N PRO A 59 2.43 -1.50 -16.25
CA PRO A 59 3.59 -1.50 -17.12
C PRO A 59 3.85 -0.15 -17.81
N GLN A 60 2.80 0.65 -18.01
CA GLN A 60 2.91 1.99 -18.60
C GLN A 60 3.15 3.09 -17.55
N ARG A 61 3.18 2.73 -16.28
CA ARG A 61 3.32 3.65 -15.15
C ARG A 61 2.35 4.85 -15.24
N ARG A 62 1.10 4.59 -15.64
CA ARG A 62 0.08 5.63 -15.77
C ARG A 62 -0.36 6.10 -14.39
N HIS A 63 -0.52 7.40 -14.24
CA HIS A 63 -0.92 8.02 -12.96
C HIS A 63 0.07 7.75 -11.82
N ASP A 64 1.37 7.72 -12.14
CA ASP A 64 2.47 7.39 -11.23
C ASP A 64 3.34 8.63 -10.96
N TRP A 65 3.92 8.70 -9.77
CA TRP A 65 4.95 9.67 -9.43
C TRP A 65 6.28 9.45 -10.16
N MET A 66 6.47 8.30 -10.80
CA MET A 66 7.67 7.91 -11.56
C MET A 66 8.94 7.79 -10.70
N TYR A 67 8.78 7.43 -9.42
CA TYR A 67 9.95 7.22 -8.55
C TYR A 67 10.76 6.00 -8.95
N GLN A 68 12.08 6.12 -8.72
CA GLN A 68 13.06 5.04 -8.81
C GLN A 68 13.97 5.09 -7.57
N SER A 69 14.50 3.95 -7.14
CA SER A 69 15.54 3.93 -6.12
C SER A 69 16.84 4.48 -6.65
N GLU A 70 17.75 4.84 -5.74
CA GLU A 70 19.17 4.87 -6.07
C GLU A 70 19.63 3.46 -6.44
N LYS A 71 20.84 3.31 -6.94
CA LYS A 71 21.42 2.01 -7.24
C LYS A 71 21.50 1.13 -5.98
N GLU A 72 20.93 -0.04 -6.02
CA GLU A 72 20.88 -1.01 -4.92
C GLU A 72 22.10 -1.94 -5.01
N ALA A 73 23.10 -1.70 -4.15
CA ALA A 73 24.37 -2.41 -4.19
C ALA A 73 24.27 -3.94 -4.09
N ARG A 74 23.26 -4.44 -3.37
CA ARG A 74 23.01 -5.88 -3.20
C ARG A 74 22.07 -6.46 -4.26
N LEU A 75 21.59 -5.65 -5.20
CA LEU A 75 20.77 -6.05 -6.35
C LEU A 75 21.48 -5.73 -7.67
N ASP A 76 22.78 -6.02 -7.77
CA ASP A 76 23.62 -5.82 -8.96
C ASP A 76 23.57 -4.39 -9.51
N GLU A 77 23.65 -3.40 -8.62
CA GLU A 77 23.60 -1.95 -8.94
C GLU A 77 22.35 -1.53 -9.72
N ARG A 78 21.26 -2.29 -9.62
CA ARG A 78 20.00 -1.97 -10.30
C ARG A 78 19.24 -0.86 -9.59
N GLU A 79 18.65 0.01 -10.36
CA GLU A 79 17.61 0.93 -9.90
C GLU A 79 16.27 0.21 -9.87
N ILE A 80 15.56 0.27 -8.76
CA ILE A 80 14.29 -0.43 -8.57
C ILE A 80 13.13 0.56 -8.71
N GLU A 81 12.18 0.22 -9.55
CA GLU A 81 10.95 0.99 -9.74
C GLU A 81 10.15 1.07 -8.44
N CYS A 82 9.74 2.27 -8.04
CA CYS A 82 8.91 2.52 -6.87
C CYS A 82 7.58 3.18 -7.29
N THR A 83 6.67 2.41 -7.88
CA THR A 83 5.37 2.91 -8.35
C THR A 83 4.51 3.44 -7.20
N ARG A 84 4.11 4.71 -7.27
CA ARG A 84 3.20 5.39 -6.32
C ARG A 84 2.14 6.18 -7.06
N GLY A 85 0.87 5.89 -6.77
CA GLY A 85 -0.25 6.58 -7.43
C GLY A 85 -0.25 8.09 -7.21
N LYS A 86 -0.28 8.88 -8.29
CA LYS A 86 -0.46 10.34 -8.32
C LYS A 86 -1.82 10.65 -8.91
N ILE A 87 -2.84 10.42 -8.12
CA ILE A 87 -4.24 10.46 -8.54
C ILE A 87 -5.16 10.33 -7.32
N ILE A 88 -6.41 10.79 -7.40
CA ILE A 88 -7.44 10.50 -6.40
C ILE A 88 -7.53 8.99 -6.13
N GLY A 89 -7.54 8.61 -4.85
CA GLY A 89 -7.42 7.22 -4.39
C GLY A 89 -5.96 6.72 -4.26
N GLY A 90 -4.98 7.46 -4.79
CA GLY A 90 -3.56 7.12 -4.72
C GLY A 90 -3.27 5.70 -5.21
N CYS A 91 -2.47 4.96 -4.44
CA CYS A 91 -2.13 3.58 -4.78
C CYS A 91 -3.35 2.64 -4.87
N SER A 92 -4.47 2.92 -4.16
CA SER A 92 -5.67 2.08 -4.27
C SER A 92 -6.33 2.14 -5.67
N SER A 93 -6.08 3.21 -6.42
CA SER A 93 -6.57 3.37 -7.80
C SER A 93 -5.69 2.67 -8.84
N VAL A 94 -4.44 2.30 -8.51
CA VAL A 94 -3.48 1.73 -9.48
C VAL A 94 -2.88 0.38 -9.08
N ASN A 95 -3.16 -0.14 -7.88
CA ASN A 95 -2.64 -1.41 -7.38
C ASN A 95 -3.32 -2.65 -7.99
N ALA A 96 -2.83 -3.83 -7.62
CA ALA A 96 -3.40 -5.13 -8.00
C ALA A 96 -4.59 -5.57 -7.11
N MET A 97 -5.22 -4.67 -6.38
CA MET A 97 -6.43 -4.88 -5.57
C MET A 97 -6.37 -5.98 -4.50
N ALA A 98 -5.19 -6.50 -4.17
CA ALA A 98 -5.06 -7.49 -3.12
C ALA A 98 -5.55 -6.95 -1.77
N TYR A 99 -6.42 -7.70 -1.10
CA TYR A 99 -6.86 -7.38 0.25
C TYR A 99 -6.28 -8.37 1.25
N VAL A 100 -5.33 -7.88 2.04
CA VAL A 100 -4.62 -8.64 3.07
C VAL A 100 -4.47 -7.74 4.30
N ARG A 101 -4.84 -8.27 5.47
CA ARG A 101 -4.78 -7.52 6.74
C ARG A 101 -3.42 -7.62 7.44
N GLY A 102 -2.55 -8.53 7.01
CA GLY A 102 -1.35 -8.93 7.74
C GLY A 102 -1.64 -10.02 8.77
N ASN A 103 -0.64 -10.34 9.58
CA ASN A 103 -0.76 -11.33 10.63
C ASN A 103 -1.10 -10.65 11.97
N ARG A 104 -1.91 -11.32 12.81
CA ARG A 104 -2.21 -10.84 14.16
C ARG A 104 -0.94 -10.45 14.94
N ALA A 105 0.08 -11.29 14.87
CA ALA A 105 1.34 -11.07 15.58
C ALA A 105 2.12 -9.83 15.11
N ASP A 106 1.83 -9.28 13.92
CA ASP A 106 2.46 -8.03 13.46
C ASP A 106 2.02 -6.85 14.35
N TYR A 107 0.74 -6.78 14.64
CA TYR A 107 0.14 -5.72 15.45
C TYR A 107 0.38 -5.94 16.96
N ASP A 108 0.33 -7.17 17.42
CA ASP A 108 0.68 -7.51 18.80
C ASP A 108 2.14 -7.13 19.08
N ARG A 109 3.04 -7.26 18.08
CA ARG A 109 4.43 -6.75 18.16
C ARG A 109 4.47 -5.22 18.24
N TRP A 110 3.63 -4.47 17.50
CA TRP A 110 3.57 -3.02 17.64
C TRP A 110 3.16 -2.61 19.07
N SER A 111 2.14 -3.27 19.62
CA SER A 111 1.75 -3.06 21.01
C SER A 111 2.89 -3.37 21.99
N ALA A 112 3.63 -4.45 21.77
CA ALA A 112 4.79 -4.82 22.58
C ALA A 112 5.97 -3.82 22.51
N MET A 113 6.04 -2.98 21.45
CA MET A 113 6.97 -1.84 21.36
C MET A 113 6.53 -0.63 22.22
N GLY A 114 5.48 -0.76 23.03
CA GLY A 114 4.93 0.29 23.88
C GLY A 114 3.85 1.16 23.21
N LEU A 115 3.37 0.77 22.03
CA LEU A 115 2.34 1.49 21.30
C LEU A 115 0.94 1.05 21.78
N ALA A 116 0.43 1.73 22.81
CA ALA A 116 -0.88 1.45 23.38
C ALA A 116 -2.01 1.64 22.35
N GLY A 117 -2.95 0.71 22.32
CA GLY A 117 -4.08 0.76 21.38
C GLY A 117 -3.79 0.16 20.01
N TRP A 118 -2.62 -0.45 19.77
CA TRP A 118 -2.22 -1.00 18.49
C TRP A 118 -2.09 -2.53 18.44
N SER A 119 -2.56 -3.25 19.47
CA SER A 119 -2.70 -4.71 19.42
C SER A 119 -3.74 -5.12 18.39
N TYR A 120 -3.68 -6.36 17.91
CA TYR A 120 -4.64 -6.86 16.93
C TYR A 120 -6.09 -6.76 17.41
N GLU A 121 -6.34 -7.07 18.67
CA GLU A 121 -7.68 -6.99 19.25
C GLU A 121 -8.24 -5.56 19.25
N GLU A 122 -7.39 -4.57 19.52
CA GLU A 122 -7.78 -3.14 19.55
C GLU A 122 -7.99 -2.55 18.16
N ILE A 123 -7.35 -3.10 17.12
CA ILE A 123 -7.49 -2.61 15.74
C ILE A 123 -8.48 -3.41 14.90
N LEU A 124 -8.86 -4.62 15.31
CA LEU A 124 -9.80 -5.48 14.58
C LEU A 124 -11.16 -4.79 14.30
N PRO A 125 -11.74 -4.00 15.23
CA PRO A 125 -12.97 -3.26 14.95
C PRO A 125 -12.84 -2.32 13.74
N TYR A 126 -11.67 -1.72 13.51
CA TYR A 126 -11.42 -0.83 12.37
C TYR A 126 -11.27 -1.60 11.06
N PHE A 127 -10.67 -2.79 11.08
CA PHE A 127 -10.67 -3.69 9.94
C PHE A 127 -12.08 -4.15 9.55
N ARG A 128 -12.95 -4.41 10.51
CA ARG A 128 -14.35 -4.76 10.26
C ARG A 128 -15.14 -3.56 9.74
N ARG A 129 -14.92 -2.37 10.31
CA ARG A 129 -15.62 -1.13 9.93
C ARG A 129 -15.31 -0.69 8.49
N GLN A 130 -14.10 -0.94 7.99
CA GLN A 130 -13.73 -0.54 6.64
C GLN A 130 -14.25 -1.48 5.55
N GLU A 131 -14.66 -2.70 5.88
CA GLU A 131 -14.87 -3.78 4.93
C GLU A 131 -16.35 -4.16 4.76
N SER A 132 -16.73 -4.43 3.50
CA SER A 132 -17.94 -5.14 3.12
C SER A 132 -17.53 -6.44 2.43
N TRP A 133 -17.46 -7.53 3.22
CA TRP A 133 -17.06 -8.84 2.76
C TRP A 133 -18.22 -9.60 2.08
N GLU A 134 -18.02 -10.19 0.90
CA GLU A 134 -19.05 -10.91 0.17
C GLU A 134 -19.66 -12.11 0.95
N GLY A 135 -18.90 -12.69 1.87
CA GLY A 135 -19.35 -13.79 2.74
C GLY A 135 -20.14 -13.34 3.96
N GLY A 136 -20.38 -12.03 4.14
CA GLY A 136 -21.06 -11.46 5.30
C GLY A 136 -20.15 -11.22 6.50
N ALA A 137 -20.73 -10.71 7.58
CA ALA A 137 -20.02 -10.41 8.82
C ALA A 137 -19.76 -11.66 9.66
N ASP A 138 -18.60 -11.73 10.29
CA ASP A 138 -18.26 -12.73 11.31
C ASP A 138 -17.39 -12.09 12.43
N ALA A 139 -16.70 -12.91 13.22
CA ALA A 139 -15.82 -12.43 14.28
C ALA A 139 -14.66 -11.55 13.73
N TYR A 140 -14.22 -11.79 12.49
CA TYR A 140 -13.09 -11.13 11.86
C TYR A 140 -13.50 -10.17 10.75
N ARG A 141 -14.59 -10.44 10.03
CA ARG A 141 -15.00 -9.73 8.81
C ARG A 141 -16.14 -8.74 9.07
N GLY A 142 -16.19 -7.67 8.26
CA GLY A 142 -17.29 -6.72 8.22
C GLY A 142 -18.16 -6.90 6.97
N ALA A 143 -19.42 -6.43 7.02
CA ALA A 143 -20.35 -6.53 5.88
C ALA A 143 -20.86 -5.18 5.36
N ASP A 144 -20.67 -4.10 6.13
CA ASP A 144 -21.29 -2.79 5.85
C ASP A 144 -20.27 -1.67 5.64
N GLY A 145 -19.00 -2.02 5.48
CA GLY A 145 -17.92 -1.04 5.30
C GLY A 145 -17.81 -0.53 3.86
N PRO A 146 -17.09 0.58 3.66
CA PRO A 146 -16.97 1.23 2.35
C PRO A 146 -16.15 0.45 1.32
N ILE A 147 -15.31 -0.50 1.75
CA ILE A 147 -14.46 -1.29 0.85
C ILE A 147 -15.07 -2.66 0.63
N ALA A 148 -15.68 -2.85 -0.51
CA ALA A 148 -16.16 -4.16 -0.92
C ALA A 148 -14.99 -5.11 -1.20
N THR A 149 -15.05 -6.30 -0.62
CA THR A 149 -14.05 -7.35 -0.78
C THR A 149 -14.68 -8.67 -1.16
N ARG A 150 -14.02 -9.42 -2.03
CA ARG A 150 -14.47 -10.73 -2.47
C ARG A 150 -13.31 -11.67 -2.79
N LYS A 151 -13.57 -12.96 -2.88
CA LYS A 151 -12.65 -13.95 -3.45
C LYS A 151 -12.53 -13.74 -4.96
N SER A 152 -11.34 -14.04 -5.51
CA SER A 152 -11.15 -14.11 -6.97
C SER A 152 -12.07 -15.17 -7.56
N ARG A 153 -12.62 -14.88 -8.74
CA ARG A 153 -13.44 -15.80 -9.54
C ARG A 153 -12.67 -16.33 -10.75
N PHE A 154 -11.38 -15.97 -10.85
CA PHE A 154 -10.51 -16.52 -11.88
C PHE A 154 -10.22 -17.98 -11.53
N ASP A 155 -10.59 -18.87 -12.44
CA ASP A 155 -10.43 -20.31 -12.28
C ASP A 155 -9.65 -20.90 -13.47
N ASP A 156 -8.48 -21.49 -13.19
CA ASP A 156 -7.67 -22.23 -14.16
C ASP A 156 -7.23 -23.55 -13.52
N PRO A 157 -7.34 -24.70 -14.22
CA PRO A 157 -6.98 -26.02 -13.68
C PRO A 157 -5.57 -26.11 -13.07
N VAL A 158 -4.62 -25.28 -13.53
CA VAL A 158 -3.28 -25.23 -12.94
C VAL A 158 -3.29 -24.76 -11.48
N MET A 159 -4.30 -23.97 -11.10
CA MET A 159 -4.44 -23.48 -9.72
C MET A 159 -4.85 -24.60 -8.77
N HIS A 160 -5.83 -25.42 -9.16
CA HIS A 160 -6.25 -26.59 -8.40
C HIS A 160 -5.08 -27.57 -8.23
N ALA A 161 -4.36 -27.82 -9.33
CA ALA A 161 -3.16 -28.66 -9.32
C ALA A 161 -2.07 -28.14 -8.35
N TYR A 162 -1.95 -26.82 -8.23
CA TYR A 162 -0.99 -26.22 -7.30
C TYR A 162 -1.43 -26.42 -5.85
N PHE A 163 -2.72 -26.25 -5.53
CA PHE A 163 -3.24 -26.52 -4.18
C PHE A 163 -3.00 -27.97 -3.76
N GLU A 164 -3.36 -28.92 -4.63
CA GLU A 164 -3.15 -30.35 -4.40
C GLU A 164 -1.66 -30.66 -4.22
N ALA A 165 -0.81 -30.11 -5.07
CA ALA A 165 0.64 -30.27 -4.98
C ALA A 165 1.20 -29.71 -3.66
N GLY A 166 0.71 -28.55 -3.23
CA GLY A 166 1.12 -27.96 -1.96
C GLY A 166 0.70 -28.78 -0.74
N GLN A 167 -0.49 -29.37 -0.77
CA GLN A 167 -0.94 -30.28 0.30
C GLN A 167 -0.09 -31.56 0.35
N MET A 168 0.35 -32.09 -0.79
CA MET A 168 1.22 -33.29 -0.84
C MET A 168 2.56 -33.06 -0.13
N VAL A 169 3.07 -31.82 -0.08
CA VAL A 169 4.29 -31.46 0.63
C VAL A 169 4.01 -30.84 2.02
N GLY A 170 2.78 -31.01 2.53
CA GLY A 170 2.40 -30.66 3.89
C GLY A 170 1.98 -29.20 4.13
N HIS A 171 1.80 -28.40 3.10
CA HIS A 171 1.28 -27.04 3.28
C HIS A 171 -0.24 -27.04 3.55
N PRO A 172 -0.71 -26.34 4.60
CA PRO A 172 -2.14 -26.30 4.91
C PRO A 172 -2.91 -25.44 3.90
N LEU A 173 -4.21 -25.72 3.76
CA LEU A 173 -5.15 -24.80 3.14
C LEU A 173 -5.70 -23.84 4.18
N THR A 174 -6.15 -22.67 3.73
CA THR A 174 -6.92 -21.72 4.51
C THR A 174 -8.12 -21.23 3.71
N ASP A 175 -9.29 -21.27 4.30
CA ASP A 175 -10.51 -20.74 3.67
C ASP A 175 -10.54 -19.21 3.69
N ASP A 176 -9.87 -18.61 4.70
CA ASP A 176 -9.79 -17.18 4.89
C ASP A 176 -8.49 -16.78 5.60
N TYR A 177 -7.51 -16.30 4.83
CA TYR A 177 -6.25 -15.79 5.39
C TYR A 177 -6.37 -14.42 6.08
N ASN A 178 -7.53 -13.76 6.01
CA ASN A 178 -7.88 -12.57 6.79
C ASN A 178 -8.75 -12.86 8.01
N GLY A 179 -9.08 -14.14 8.22
CA GLY A 179 -9.82 -14.64 9.38
C GLY A 179 -8.93 -15.02 10.55
N ALA A 180 -9.25 -16.13 11.22
CA ALA A 180 -8.55 -16.60 12.41
C ALA A 180 -7.09 -16.98 12.15
N GLN A 181 -6.77 -17.52 10.97
CA GLN A 181 -5.46 -18.05 10.64
C GLN A 181 -5.00 -17.62 9.24
N GLN A 182 -3.90 -16.85 9.20
CA GLN A 182 -3.28 -16.43 7.94
C GLN A 182 -2.50 -17.57 7.26
N HIS A 183 -1.84 -18.44 8.04
CA HIS A 183 -0.97 -19.49 7.52
C HIS A 183 -1.73 -20.49 6.66
N GLY A 184 -1.34 -20.62 5.40
CA GLY A 184 -1.92 -21.56 4.46
C GLY A 184 -2.02 -21.02 3.04
N MET A 185 -2.50 -21.88 2.15
CA MET A 185 -2.80 -21.60 0.75
C MET A 185 -4.29 -21.31 0.63
N GLY A 186 -4.66 -20.19 0.02
CA GLY A 186 -6.06 -19.76 -0.05
C GLY A 186 -6.39 -18.97 -1.30
N VAL A 187 -7.67 -18.83 -1.58
CA VAL A 187 -8.17 -18.07 -2.73
C VAL A 187 -7.88 -16.58 -2.52
N PHE A 188 -7.31 -15.95 -3.56
CA PHE A 188 -6.95 -14.53 -3.54
C PHE A 188 -8.17 -13.64 -3.27
N GLN A 189 -8.07 -12.72 -2.33
CA GLN A 189 -9.13 -11.78 -1.98
C GLN A 189 -8.82 -10.40 -2.55
N MET A 190 -9.84 -9.74 -3.07
CA MET A 190 -9.68 -8.53 -3.87
C MET A 190 -10.67 -7.44 -3.46
N THR A 191 -10.24 -6.18 -3.59
CA THR A 191 -11.11 -5.00 -3.45
C THR A 191 -11.86 -4.75 -4.76
N VAL A 192 -12.91 -5.54 -5.00
CA VAL A 192 -13.74 -5.50 -6.21
C VAL A 192 -15.21 -5.55 -5.83
N GLU A 193 -15.99 -4.62 -6.38
CA GLU A 193 -17.43 -4.52 -6.25
C GLU A 193 -18.09 -4.56 -7.64
N ASN A 194 -19.05 -5.43 -7.84
CA ASN A 194 -19.79 -5.51 -9.11
C ASN A 194 -18.88 -5.51 -10.35
N GLY A 195 -17.80 -6.32 -10.32
CA GLY A 195 -16.84 -6.41 -11.43
C GLY A 195 -15.96 -5.18 -11.65
N ARG A 196 -15.95 -4.23 -10.72
CA ARG A 196 -15.14 -3.00 -10.77
C ARG A 196 -14.23 -2.89 -9.56
N ARG A 197 -13.08 -2.21 -9.73
CA ARG A 197 -12.20 -1.85 -8.61
C ARG A 197 -12.96 -1.02 -7.58
N CYS A 198 -12.92 -1.45 -6.31
CA CYS A 198 -13.33 -0.67 -5.16
C CYS A 198 -12.11 0.00 -4.53
N SER A 199 -11.67 1.13 -5.10
CA SER A 199 -10.63 1.97 -4.52
C SER A 199 -11.17 2.80 -3.37
N THR A 200 -10.30 3.41 -2.56
CA THR A 200 -10.74 4.36 -1.52
C THR A 200 -11.38 5.62 -2.10
N ALA A 201 -11.07 5.97 -3.35
CA ALA A 201 -11.82 7.00 -4.07
C ALA A 201 -13.28 6.59 -4.26
N VAL A 202 -13.53 5.34 -4.64
CA VAL A 202 -14.88 4.80 -4.88
C VAL A 202 -15.63 4.57 -3.57
N GLY A 203 -15.02 3.86 -2.62
CA GLY A 203 -15.70 3.45 -1.38
C GLY A 203 -15.88 4.59 -0.38
N TYR A 204 -14.90 5.48 -0.26
CA TYR A 204 -14.93 6.55 0.75
C TYR A 204 -15.21 7.93 0.18
N LEU A 205 -14.39 8.38 -0.80
CA LEU A 205 -14.43 9.78 -1.18
C LEU A 205 -15.66 10.15 -1.99
N ARG A 206 -16.05 9.36 -2.99
CA ARG A 206 -17.18 9.67 -3.86
C ARG A 206 -18.50 9.88 -3.10
N PRO A 207 -18.87 9.00 -2.14
CA PRO A 207 -20.07 9.24 -1.33
C PRO A 207 -20.01 10.51 -0.48
N ALA A 208 -18.80 10.99 -0.13
CA ALA A 208 -18.62 12.19 0.67
C ALA A 208 -18.60 13.50 -0.15
N LEU A 209 -18.45 13.45 -1.49
CA LEU A 209 -18.34 14.65 -2.34
C LEU A 209 -19.60 15.53 -2.34
N GLU A 210 -20.75 14.99 -1.98
CA GLU A 210 -22.01 15.77 -1.88
C GLU A 210 -22.10 16.61 -0.61
N ARG A 211 -21.17 16.43 0.34
CA ARG A 211 -21.15 17.17 1.60
C ARG A 211 -20.60 18.56 1.39
N ALA A 212 -21.38 19.60 1.78
CA ALA A 212 -21.01 20.99 1.61
C ALA A 212 -19.75 21.42 2.39
N ASN A 213 -19.41 20.68 3.45
CA ASN A 213 -18.26 20.94 4.32
C ASN A 213 -16.97 20.20 3.89
N LEU A 214 -16.98 19.49 2.75
CA LEU A 214 -15.80 18.87 2.17
C LEU A 214 -15.38 19.59 0.89
N THR A 215 -14.18 20.17 0.89
CA THR A 215 -13.54 20.75 -0.29
C THR A 215 -12.42 19.84 -0.79
N VAL A 216 -12.44 19.48 -2.07
CA VAL A 216 -11.38 18.67 -2.71
C VAL A 216 -10.69 19.47 -3.78
N ILE A 217 -9.37 19.61 -3.70
CA ILE A 217 -8.54 20.31 -4.68
C ILE A 217 -7.55 19.32 -5.29
N VAL A 218 -7.69 19.04 -6.59
CA VAL A 218 -6.76 18.20 -7.37
C VAL A 218 -5.74 19.05 -8.12
N GLU A 219 -4.67 18.40 -8.61
CA GLU A 219 -3.55 19.06 -9.30
C GLU A 219 -2.91 20.14 -8.42
N ALA A 220 -2.87 19.88 -7.11
CA ALA A 220 -2.37 20.75 -6.06
C ALA A 220 -1.21 20.08 -5.32
N LEU A 221 0.01 20.45 -5.68
CA LEU A 221 1.23 19.97 -5.03
C LEU A 221 1.51 20.77 -3.77
N VAL A 222 1.32 20.19 -2.59
CA VAL A 222 1.71 20.81 -1.32
C VAL A 222 3.23 20.88 -1.23
N THR A 223 3.77 22.05 -0.93
CA THR A 223 5.20 22.34 -0.97
C THR A 223 5.83 22.45 0.42
N ARG A 224 5.05 22.88 1.41
CA ARG A 224 5.48 22.94 2.81
C ARG A 224 4.30 23.12 3.77
N VAL A 225 4.51 22.76 5.02
CA VAL A 225 3.65 23.09 6.15
C VAL A 225 4.00 24.50 6.64
N LEU A 226 3.00 25.29 7.03
CA LEU A 226 3.14 26.63 7.60
C LEU A 226 2.98 26.55 9.13
N PHE A 227 3.80 27.33 9.83
CA PHE A 227 3.85 27.29 11.30
C PHE A 227 3.70 28.66 11.91
N ASP A 228 3.02 28.71 13.05
CA ASP A 228 3.15 29.77 14.04
C ASP A 228 3.87 29.16 15.25
N ARG A 229 5.14 29.59 15.49
CA ARG A 229 6.03 28.98 16.50
C ARG A 229 6.13 27.46 16.33
N ALA A 230 5.68 26.69 17.31
CA ALA A 230 5.68 25.21 17.30
C ALA A 230 4.36 24.59 16.82
N ARG A 231 3.39 25.40 16.34
CA ARG A 231 2.09 24.92 15.88
C ARG A 231 2.00 24.96 14.35
N ALA A 232 1.56 23.87 13.72
CA ALA A 232 1.17 23.86 12.32
C ALA A 232 -0.16 24.59 12.15
N VAL A 233 -0.17 25.63 11.28
CA VAL A 233 -1.33 26.52 11.07
C VAL A 233 -1.84 26.51 9.64
N GLY A 234 -1.26 25.69 8.76
CA GLY A 234 -1.68 25.63 7.36
C GLY A 234 -0.62 25.01 6.46
N ILE A 235 -0.85 25.20 5.16
CA ILE A 235 0.00 24.68 4.10
C ILE A 235 0.21 25.70 2.99
N GLU A 236 1.33 25.56 2.26
CA GLU A 236 1.55 26.17 0.96
C GLU A 236 1.45 25.10 -0.13
N TYR A 237 0.82 25.40 -1.25
CA TYR A 237 0.71 24.48 -2.37
C TYR A 237 0.81 25.19 -3.72
N LEU A 238 1.27 24.47 -4.73
CA LEU A 238 1.32 24.89 -6.13
C LEU A 238 0.12 24.32 -6.87
N LYS A 239 -0.60 25.19 -7.57
CA LYS A 239 -1.65 24.81 -8.52
C LYS A 239 -1.51 25.65 -9.77
N GLN A 240 -1.41 25.02 -10.94
CA GLN A 240 -1.21 25.70 -12.24
C GLN A 240 -0.04 26.70 -12.21
N GLY A 241 1.04 26.33 -11.56
CA GLY A 241 2.24 27.16 -11.40
C GLY A 241 2.11 28.32 -10.38
N GLN A 242 0.94 28.53 -9.80
CA GLN A 242 0.71 29.58 -8.80
C GLN A 242 0.85 29.04 -7.37
N ARG A 243 1.47 29.83 -6.48
CA ARG A 243 1.54 29.56 -5.06
C ARG A 243 0.26 29.99 -4.37
N ASN A 244 -0.31 29.09 -3.59
CA ASN A 244 -1.50 29.29 -2.81
C ASN A 244 -1.25 28.88 -1.36
N GLN A 245 -2.08 29.33 -0.43
CA GLN A 245 -2.04 28.96 0.97
C GLN A 245 -3.44 28.62 1.48
N ALA A 246 -3.52 27.65 2.41
CA ALA A 246 -4.73 27.36 3.18
C ALA A 246 -4.36 27.30 4.67
N GLN A 247 -5.27 27.75 5.53
CA GLN A 247 -5.11 27.79 6.98
C GLN A 247 -5.91 26.67 7.65
N ALA A 248 -5.30 26.00 8.63
CA ALA A 248 -5.94 25.00 9.47
C ALA A 248 -6.13 25.56 10.89
N GLU A 249 -7.36 25.52 11.38
CA GLU A 249 -7.67 25.96 12.76
C GLU A 249 -7.32 24.86 13.76
N ARG A 250 -7.50 23.58 13.38
CA ARG A 250 -7.28 22.44 14.26
C ARG A 250 -6.01 21.70 13.92
N GLU A 251 -5.99 20.95 12.81
CA GLU A 251 -4.82 20.14 12.44
C GLU A 251 -4.55 20.15 10.92
N VAL A 252 -3.25 20.05 10.58
CA VAL A 252 -2.75 19.61 9.27
C VAL A 252 -2.43 18.12 9.37
N ILE A 253 -2.96 17.31 8.46
CA ILE A 253 -2.81 15.85 8.45
C ILE A 253 -2.09 15.46 7.17
N LEU A 254 -0.87 14.93 7.30
CA LEU A 254 -0.10 14.42 6.17
C LEU A 254 -0.54 13.00 5.85
N SER A 255 -1.01 12.79 4.63
CA SER A 255 -1.41 11.50 4.04
C SER A 255 -0.76 11.31 2.66
N GLY A 256 0.43 11.89 2.47
CA GLY A 256 1.19 11.85 1.23
C GLY A 256 1.82 10.49 0.93
N GLY A 257 1.76 9.55 1.87
CA GLY A 257 2.37 8.23 1.77
C GLY A 257 3.86 8.24 2.13
N VAL A 258 4.41 7.04 2.13
CA VAL A 258 5.76 6.71 2.61
C VAL A 258 6.91 7.53 1.99
N ILE A 259 6.70 8.12 0.82
CA ILE A 259 7.71 8.93 0.13
C ILE A 259 7.45 10.42 0.33
N ASN A 260 6.22 10.88 0.14
CA ASN A 260 5.93 12.31 0.14
C ASN A 260 5.71 12.89 1.54
N SER A 261 5.24 12.10 2.53
CA SER A 261 5.09 12.59 3.90
C SER A 261 6.43 12.96 4.55
N PRO A 262 7.47 12.10 4.53
CA PRO A 262 8.80 12.52 5.01
C PRO A 262 9.42 13.61 4.14
N GLN A 263 9.22 13.62 2.82
CA GLN A 263 9.66 14.71 1.96
C GLN A 263 9.10 16.06 2.43
N LEU A 264 7.79 16.11 2.68
CA LEU A 264 7.13 17.35 3.12
C LEU A 264 7.56 17.79 4.51
N LEU A 265 7.82 16.87 5.45
CA LEU A 265 8.43 17.18 6.75
C LEU A 265 9.80 17.82 6.57
N MET A 266 10.69 17.19 5.79
CA MET A 266 12.04 17.71 5.54
C MET A 266 12.00 19.08 4.86
N LEU A 267 11.16 19.28 3.84
CA LEU A 267 10.98 20.59 3.18
C LEU A 267 10.43 21.66 4.13
N SER A 268 9.81 21.25 5.24
CA SER A 268 9.25 22.12 6.27
C SER A 268 10.19 22.33 7.46
N GLY A 269 11.44 21.85 7.38
CA GLY A 269 12.47 22.00 8.41
C GLY A 269 12.39 20.97 9.54
N ILE A 270 11.70 19.85 9.34
CA ILE A 270 11.57 18.77 10.33
C ILE A 270 12.30 17.53 9.81
N GLY A 271 13.37 17.10 10.48
CA GLY A 271 14.19 15.98 10.02
C GLY A 271 15.56 15.94 10.67
N ASP A 272 16.49 15.21 10.05
CA ASP A 272 17.89 15.16 10.47
C ASP A 272 18.56 16.51 10.24
N PRO A 273 19.13 17.15 11.30
CA PRO A 273 19.75 18.47 11.18
C PRO A 273 20.89 18.55 10.16
N ALA A 274 21.68 17.50 10.00
CA ALA A 274 22.80 17.50 9.06
C ALA A 274 22.29 17.42 7.61
N GLU A 275 21.29 16.55 7.36
CA GLU A 275 20.68 16.41 6.03
C GLU A 275 19.94 17.70 5.61
N LEU A 276 19.21 18.34 6.53
CA LEU A 276 18.49 19.60 6.26
C LEU A 276 19.48 20.74 5.95
N LYS A 277 20.53 20.89 6.75
CA LYS A 277 21.57 21.90 6.51
C LYS A 277 22.29 21.70 5.18
N ALA A 278 22.54 20.47 4.78
CA ALA A 278 23.13 20.14 3.48
C ALA A 278 22.26 20.60 2.29
N GLN A 279 20.95 20.76 2.50
CA GLN A 279 20.02 21.30 1.52
C GLN A 279 19.67 22.79 1.75
N GLU A 280 20.40 23.49 2.62
CA GLU A 280 20.16 24.90 3.01
C GLU A 280 18.72 25.11 3.55
N ILE A 281 18.19 24.13 4.29
CA ILE A 281 16.88 24.20 4.95
C ILE A 281 17.14 24.48 6.44
N GLU A 282 16.47 25.51 6.96
CA GLU A 282 16.49 25.86 8.38
C GLU A 282 15.85 24.73 9.21
N VAL A 283 16.56 24.29 10.25
CA VAL A 283 16.09 23.25 11.16
C VAL A 283 15.10 23.83 12.15
N ARG A 284 13.85 23.41 12.05
CA ARG A 284 12.77 23.76 12.97
C ARG A 284 12.67 22.78 14.13
N VAL A 285 12.63 21.49 13.81
CA VAL A 285 12.62 20.41 14.79
C VAL A 285 13.59 19.31 14.35
N ALA A 286 14.50 18.94 15.24
CA ALA A 286 15.41 17.84 15.03
C ALA A 286 14.69 16.50 15.28
N LEU A 287 14.30 15.83 14.21
CA LEU A 287 13.71 14.48 14.22
C LEU A 287 14.48 13.58 13.25
N PRO A 288 15.60 12.98 13.68
CA PRO A 288 16.49 12.21 12.80
C PRO A 288 15.84 10.96 12.20
N GLY A 289 14.72 10.49 12.75
CA GLY A 289 13.93 9.36 12.23
C GLY A 289 13.18 9.66 10.94
N VAL A 290 12.98 10.94 10.58
CA VAL A 290 12.26 11.29 9.35
C VAL A 290 13.03 10.78 8.12
N GLY A 291 12.33 10.01 7.28
CA GLY A 291 12.88 9.38 6.10
C GLY A 291 13.69 8.10 6.37
N LYS A 292 13.88 7.69 7.62
CA LYS A 292 14.59 6.45 7.98
C LYS A 292 13.63 5.27 8.14
N ASN A 293 14.17 4.06 8.38
CA ASN A 293 13.40 2.84 8.59
C ASN A 293 12.53 2.41 7.39
N LEU A 294 12.88 2.80 6.18
CA LEU A 294 12.17 2.34 4.97
C LEU A 294 12.28 0.82 4.86
N GLN A 295 11.15 0.15 4.72
CA GLN A 295 11.03 -1.29 4.52
C GLN A 295 10.10 -1.55 3.35
N ASP A 296 10.31 -2.65 2.61
CA ASP A 296 9.41 -3.07 1.54
C ASP A 296 9.54 -4.59 1.33
N HIS A 297 8.50 -5.22 0.84
CA HIS A 297 8.52 -6.61 0.43
C HIS A 297 9.26 -6.76 -0.90
N LEU A 298 10.24 -7.63 -0.93
CA LEU A 298 11.04 -7.96 -2.11
C LEU A 298 10.85 -9.42 -2.48
N GLY A 299 10.95 -9.75 -3.76
CA GLY A 299 11.01 -11.17 -4.12
C GLY A 299 11.23 -11.46 -5.60
N PRO A 300 11.93 -12.57 -5.89
CA PRO A 300 12.10 -13.14 -7.22
C PRO A 300 10.87 -13.95 -7.64
N SER A 301 10.84 -14.38 -8.89
CA SER A 301 9.85 -15.32 -9.42
C SER A 301 10.52 -16.59 -9.89
N VAL A 302 9.80 -17.71 -9.78
CA VAL A 302 10.08 -18.95 -10.49
C VAL A 302 9.08 -19.04 -11.63
N ASP A 303 9.58 -19.10 -12.85
CA ASP A 303 8.76 -19.05 -14.06
C ASP A 303 8.75 -20.41 -14.79
N TYR A 304 7.58 -20.86 -15.19
CA TYR A 304 7.37 -22.16 -15.83
C TYR A 304 6.67 -22.02 -17.17
N LEU A 305 7.09 -22.83 -18.16
CA LEU A 305 6.33 -23.08 -19.38
C LEU A 305 5.24 -24.12 -19.12
N ARG A 306 4.06 -23.91 -19.72
CA ARG A 306 2.96 -24.89 -19.70
C ARG A 306 3.06 -25.84 -20.89
N LYS A 307 2.64 -27.10 -20.67
CA LYS A 307 2.51 -28.09 -21.76
C LYS A 307 1.39 -27.71 -22.74
N GLN A 308 0.33 -27.10 -22.24
CA GLN A 308 -0.83 -26.68 -23.04
C GLN A 308 -1.30 -25.29 -22.60
N PRO A 309 -1.76 -24.45 -23.53
CA PRO A 309 -2.26 -23.13 -23.22
C PRO A 309 -3.47 -23.14 -22.27
N GLY A 310 -3.42 -22.28 -21.24
CA GLY A 310 -4.48 -22.08 -20.28
C GLY A 310 -5.58 -21.12 -20.72
N ILE A 311 -6.48 -20.82 -19.78
CA ILE A 311 -7.65 -19.97 -20.03
C ILE A 311 -7.21 -18.55 -20.37
N PHE A 312 -6.30 -17.97 -19.59
CA PHE A 312 -5.83 -16.60 -19.82
C PHE A 312 -5.21 -16.42 -21.20
N HIS A 313 -4.36 -17.37 -21.64
CA HIS A 313 -3.75 -17.31 -22.96
C HIS A 313 -4.80 -17.25 -24.08
N ARG A 314 -5.84 -18.12 -24.01
CA ARG A 314 -6.91 -18.15 -25.01
C ARG A 314 -7.70 -16.85 -25.09
N GLU A 315 -7.93 -16.22 -23.95
CA GLU A 315 -8.69 -14.97 -23.85
C GLU A 315 -7.86 -13.74 -24.29
N MET A 316 -6.53 -13.86 -24.40
CA MET A 316 -5.67 -12.80 -24.91
C MET A 316 -5.68 -12.66 -26.45
N ARG A 317 -6.49 -13.45 -27.15
CA ARG A 317 -6.75 -13.24 -28.58
C ARG A 317 -7.60 -11.97 -28.78
N LEU A 318 -7.21 -11.07 -29.71
CA LEU A 318 -7.79 -9.72 -29.81
C LEU A 318 -9.31 -9.70 -30.03
N ASP A 319 -9.86 -10.65 -30.80
CA ASP A 319 -11.31 -10.78 -30.99
C ASP A 319 -12.03 -11.16 -29.68
N ARG A 320 -11.45 -12.04 -28.87
CA ARG A 320 -11.97 -12.40 -27.55
C ARG A 320 -11.84 -11.27 -26.55
N ILE A 321 -10.73 -10.52 -26.58
CA ILE A 321 -10.55 -9.32 -25.76
C ILE A 321 -11.69 -8.34 -26.01
N ALA A 322 -12.06 -8.09 -27.27
CA ALA A 322 -13.14 -7.17 -27.61
C ALA A 322 -14.51 -7.61 -27.03
N LEU A 323 -14.83 -8.91 -27.18
CA LEU A 323 -16.05 -9.50 -26.62
C LEU A 323 -16.05 -9.45 -25.10
N SER A 324 -14.97 -9.85 -24.47
CA SER A 324 -14.80 -9.91 -23.01
C SER A 324 -14.79 -8.49 -22.38
N LEU A 325 -14.26 -7.47 -23.08
CA LEU A 325 -14.41 -6.07 -22.66
C LEU A 325 -15.86 -5.60 -22.72
N ALA A 326 -16.59 -5.94 -23.78
CA ALA A 326 -18.01 -5.62 -23.90
C ALA A 326 -18.82 -6.31 -22.79
N GLU A 327 -18.53 -7.57 -22.50
CA GLU A 327 -19.14 -8.32 -21.39
C GLU A 327 -18.87 -7.62 -20.03
N ALA A 328 -17.62 -7.29 -19.74
CA ALA A 328 -17.26 -6.62 -18.51
C ALA A 328 -17.89 -5.22 -18.38
N TYR A 329 -18.06 -4.52 -19.49
CA TYR A 329 -18.67 -3.19 -19.49
C TYR A 329 -20.19 -3.25 -19.30
N LEU A 330 -20.88 -4.13 -20.04
CA LEU A 330 -22.35 -4.23 -20.07
C LEU A 330 -22.92 -5.05 -18.91
N PHE A 331 -22.29 -6.19 -18.62
CA PHE A 331 -22.82 -7.20 -17.68
C PHE A 331 -22.02 -7.31 -16.38
N ARG A 332 -20.86 -6.65 -16.29
CA ARG A 332 -19.98 -6.68 -15.12
C ARG A 332 -19.50 -8.09 -14.74
N THR A 333 -19.32 -8.92 -15.74
CA THR A 333 -18.86 -10.31 -15.64
C THR A 333 -17.66 -10.55 -16.58
N GLY A 334 -17.12 -11.76 -16.57
CA GLY A 334 -16.03 -12.18 -17.45
C GLY A 334 -14.65 -11.81 -16.93
N MET A 335 -13.62 -12.13 -17.75
CA MET A 335 -12.21 -12.07 -17.36
C MET A 335 -11.73 -10.68 -16.94
N TRP A 336 -12.26 -9.60 -17.54
CA TRP A 336 -11.82 -8.23 -17.22
C TRP A 336 -12.25 -7.75 -15.84
N THR A 337 -13.11 -8.52 -15.16
CA THR A 337 -13.56 -8.23 -13.79
C THR A 337 -12.71 -8.87 -12.71
N ASP A 338 -11.62 -9.55 -13.08
CA ASP A 338 -10.71 -10.24 -12.17
C ASP A 338 -9.24 -10.11 -12.60
N LEU A 339 -8.31 -10.72 -11.86
CA LEU A 339 -6.91 -10.86 -12.23
C LEU A 339 -6.57 -12.34 -12.46
N PRO A 340 -5.64 -12.67 -13.35
CA PRO A 340 -5.19 -14.04 -13.58
C PRO A 340 -4.25 -14.53 -12.45
N SER A 341 -4.68 -14.33 -11.21
CA SER A 341 -3.91 -14.58 -9.98
C SER A 341 -4.72 -15.33 -8.93
N GLY A 342 -5.77 -15.96 -9.26
CA GLY A 342 -6.80 -16.64 -8.47
C GLY A 342 -6.51 -17.09 -7.03
N TRP A 343 -5.24 -17.15 -6.57
CA TRP A 343 -4.90 -17.54 -5.20
C TRP A 343 -3.53 -17.01 -4.75
N THR A 344 -3.29 -17.15 -3.44
CA THR A 344 -2.05 -16.79 -2.75
C THR A 344 -1.76 -17.77 -1.62
N ALA A 345 -0.55 -17.75 -1.09
CA ALA A 345 -0.22 -18.52 0.09
C ALA A 345 0.64 -17.70 1.06
N PHE A 346 0.47 -17.95 2.34
CA PHE A 346 1.29 -17.42 3.43
C PHE A 346 1.93 -18.59 4.14
N LEU A 347 3.23 -18.81 3.91
CA LEU A 347 3.91 -20.04 4.33
C LEU A 347 5.13 -19.73 5.20
N LYS A 348 5.59 -20.76 5.91
CA LYS A 348 6.81 -20.74 6.72
C LYS A 348 7.89 -21.49 5.96
N THR A 349 8.98 -20.82 5.64
CA THR A 349 10.10 -21.44 4.93
C THR A 349 10.94 -22.35 5.83
N GLY A 350 10.87 -22.16 7.15
CA GLY A 350 11.75 -22.82 8.09
C GLY A 350 13.18 -22.26 8.13
N ALA A 351 13.52 -21.31 7.25
CA ALA A 351 14.83 -20.65 7.23
C ALA A 351 15.10 -19.86 8.52
N ARG A 352 14.04 -19.38 9.14
CA ARG A 352 14.06 -18.74 10.47
C ARG A 352 13.12 -19.52 11.39
N GLN A 353 13.49 -19.65 12.67
CA GLN A 353 12.60 -20.24 13.67
C GLN A 353 11.46 -19.27 14.04
N GLN A 354 10.57 -18.99 13.08
CA GLN A 354 9.43 -18.11 13.27
C GLN A 354 8.12 -18.89 13.39
N ALA A 355 7.28 -18.49 14.35
CA ALA A 355 5.97 -19.10 14.55
C ALA A 355 4.94 -18.72 13.46
N ILE A 356 5.21 -17.64 12.72
CA ILE A 356 4.30 -17.01 11.74
C ILE A 356 4.88 -17.09 10.33
N PRO A 357 4.07 -16.97 9.26
CA PRO A 357 4.55 -16.97 7.88
C PRO A 357 5.62 -15.91 7.62
N ASP A 358 6.69 -16.29 6.94
CA ASP A 358 7.82 -15.45 6.57
C ASP A 358 7.88 -15.18 5.06
N ILE A 359 7.07 -15.91 4.28
CA ILE A 359 6.96 -15.72 2.83
C ILE A 359 5.49 -15.68 2.38
N GLN A 360 5.21 -14.82 1.42
CA GLN A 360 3.97 -14.86 0.65
C GLN A 360 4.27 -15.38 -0.76
N ILE A 361 3.43 -16.26 -1.26
CA ILE A 361 3.48 -16.74 -2.63
C ILE A 361 2.36 -16.10 -3.42
N LEU A 362 2.71 -15.45 -4.52
CA LEU A 362 1.78 -14.91 -5.50
C LEU A 362 1.87 -15.70 -6.80
N PHE A 363 0.79 -16.33 -7.15
CA PHE A 363 0.68 -17.12 -8.38
C PHE A 363 0.07 -16.27 -9.51
N ARG A 364 0.62 -16.40 -10.70
CA ARG A 364 0.11 -15.76 -11.90
C ARG A 364 -0.03 -16.78 -13.01
N CYS A 365 -1.24 -16.99 -13.51
CA CYS A 365 -1.54 -17.87 -14.63
C CYS A 365 -1.16 -17.23 -15.98
N MET A 366 -0.01 -16.58 -16.04
CA MET A 366 0.55 -15.99 -17.25
C MET A 366 2.07 -15.88 -17.15
N PRO A 367 2.80 -16.05 -18.26
CA PRO A 367 4.24 -15.84 -18.32
C PRO A 367 4.59 -14.35 -18.37
N ARG A 368 5.87 -14.02 -18.14
CA ARG A 368 6.41 -12.70 -18.44
C ARG A 368 6.26 -12.41 -19.94
N GLY A 369 5.80 -11.22 -20.29
CA GLY A 369 5.59 -10.83 -21.69
C GLY A 369 4.29 -11.33 -22.31
N ALA A 370 3.39 -11.93 -21.54
CA ALA A 370 2.03 -12.20 -21.99
C ALA A 370 1.37 -10.94 -22.55
N GLY A 371 0.70 -11.05 -23.68
CA GLY A 371 0.05 -9.90 -24.31
C GLY A 371 -0.90 -10.30 -25.43
N PRO A 372 -1.70 -9.35 -25.92
CA PRO A 372 -2.66 -9.61 -26.99
C PRO A 372 -2.00 -10.16 -28.25
N TYR A 373 -2.67 -11.11 -28.92
CA TYR A 373 -2.26 -11.68 -30.19
C TYR A 373 -3.43 -11.81 -31.19
N LEU A 374 -3.14 -11.92 -32.48
CA LEU A 374 -4.12 -12.11 -33.56
C LEU A 374 -3.46 -12.78 -34.75
N GLN A 375 -3.71 -14.05 -34.95
CA GLN A 375 -3.23 -14.77 -36.13
C GLN A 375 -3.96 -14.29 -37.40
N PRO A 376 -3.29 -14.18 -38.53
CA PRO A 376 -1.85 -14.47 -38.77
C PRO A 376 -0.93 -13.26 -38.45
N PHE A 377 -1.46 -12.09 -38.10
CA PHE A 377 -0.71 -10.83 -38.01
C PHE A 377 0.26 -10.76 -36.81
N LYS A 378 -0.13 -11.32 -35.68
CA LYS A 378 0.70 -11.41 -34.49
C LYS A 378 0.56 -12.82 -33.88
N PRO A 379 1.64 -13.62 -33.87
CA PRO A 379 1.61 -14.97 -33.33
C PRO A 379 1.31 -14.96 -31.81
N PRO A 380 0.71 -16.05 -31.29
CA PRO A 380 0.56 -16.21 -29.86
C PRO A 380 1.93 -16.33 -29.18
N TYR A 381 1.99 -15.85 -27.94
CA TYR A 381 3.15 -16.07 -27.07
C TYR A 381 3.14 -17.52 -26.53
N GLN A 382 4.31 -18.00 -26.11
CA GLN A 382 4.42 -19.29 -25.43
C GLN A 382 3.82 -19.17 -24.02
N ASP A 383 2.80 -19.98 -23.72
CA ASP A 383 2.10 -19.88 -22.44
C ASP A 383 2.89 -20.48 -21.27
N GLY A 384 2.61 -19.96 -20.08
CA GLY A 384 3.28 -20.35 -18.83
C GLY A 384 2.58 -19.80 -17.62
N PHE A 385 3.21 -19.99 -16.47
CA PHE A 385 2.80 -19.36 -15.21
C PHE A 385 4.01 -18.94 -14.41
N SER A 386 3.82 -17.98 -13.53
CA SER A 386 4.86 -17.40 -12.68
C SER A 386 4.46 -17.52 -11.22
N VAL A 387 5.38 -17.98 -10.39
CA VAL A 387 5.19 -18.10 -8.93
C VAL A 387 6.19 -17.19 -8.25
N ARG A 388 5.72 -16.09 -7.70
CA ARG A 388 6.56 -15.11 -7.04
C ARG A 388 6.62 -15.36 -5.55
N THR A 389 7.82 -15.47 -5.02
CA THR A 389 8.08 -15.56 -3.58
C THR A 389 8.37 -14.18 -3.04
N MET A 390 7.66 -13.75 -2.02
CA MET A 390 7.81 -12.43 -1.42
C MET A 390 8.21 -12.55 0.05
N LEU A 391 9.33 -11.94 0.40
CA LEU A 391 9.78 -11.83 1.78
C LEU A 391 8.82 -10.97 2.59
N LEU A 392 8.15 -11.54 3.60
CA LEU A 392 7.15 -10.84 4.39
C LEU A 392 7.72 -9.99 5.53
N ARG A 393 8.89 -10.35 6.02
CA ARG A 393 9.51 -9.73 7.20
C ARG A 393 10.96 -9.38 6.93
N PRO A 394 11.21 -8.35 6.08
CA PRO A 394 12.57 -7.91 5.80
C PRO A 394 13.22 -7.34 7.06
N GLU A 395 14.48 -7.69 7.28
CA GLU A 395 15.32 -7.06 8.32
C GLU A 395 16.12 -5.89 7.77
N SER A 396 16.33 -5.87 6.46
CA SER A 396 16.97 -4.75 5.76
C SER A 396 16.20 -3.45 5.95
N ARG A 397 16.91 -2.35 6.17
CA ARG A 397 16.35 -1.01 6.39
C ARG A 397 16.98 -0.02 5.44
N GLY A 398 16.14 0.78 4.84
CA GLY A 398 16.49 1.84 3.91
C GLY A 398 16.11 3.23 4.37
N SER A 399 16.14 4.17 3.44
CA SER A 399 15.83 5.56 3.72
C SER A 399 15.28 6.32 2.51
N VAL A 400 14.61 7.43 2.81
CA VAL A 400 14.21 8.49 1.89
C VAL A 400 14.86 9.78 2.34
N SER A 401 15.53 10.51 1.45
CA SER A 401 16.16 11.79 1.76
C SER A 401 15.97 12.80 0.63
N LEU A 402 16.12 14.09 0.93
CA LEU A 402 15.98 15.13 -0.07
C LEU A 402 17.18 15.10 -1.04
N ARG A 403 16.89 15.27 -2.33
CA ARG A 403 17.89 15.59 -3.36
C ARG A 403 18.08 17.08 -3.49
N SER A 404 17.06 17.87 -3.19
CA SER A 404 17.02 19.32 -3.34
C SER A 404 15.92 19.91 -2.45
N LYS A 405 16.02 21.21 -2.14
CA LYS A 405 14.95 22.00 -1.53
C LYS A 405 13.78 22.34 -2.46
N ASP A 406 13.87 22.01 -3.76
CA ASP A 406 12.74 22.16 -4.69
C ASP A 406 11.75 21.00 -4.51
N PRO A 407 10.49 21.26 -4.11
CA PRO A 407 9.50 20.21 -3.85
C PRO A 407 9.10 19.42 -5.12
N ARG A 408 9.47 19.89 -6.31
CA ARG A 408 9.21 19.21 -7.58
C ARG A 408 10.28 18.17 -7.93
N GLN A 409 11.45 18.24 -7.29
CA GLN A 409 12.54 17.30 -7.52
C GLN A 409 12.24 15.97 -6.80
N PRO A 410 12.44 14.82 -7.46
CA PRO A 410 12.34 13.52 -6.81
C PRO A 410 13.30 13.39 -5.64
N VAL A 411 12.88 12.72 -4.59
CA VAL A 411 13.74 12.36 -3.45
C VAL A 411 14.73 11.26 -3.84
N LYS A 412 15.76 11.05 -3.02
CA LYS A 412 16.61 9.86 -3.06
C LYS A 412 15.89 8.76 -2.28
N ILE A 413 15.72 7.60 -2.89
CA ILE A 413 15.14 6.40 -2.28
C ILE A 413 16.21 5.32 -2.29
N ASN A 414 16.61 4.87 -1.12
CA ASN A 414 17.52 3.74 -0.95
C ASN A 414 16.80 2.71 -0.11
N PHE A 415 16.38 1.59 -0.71
CA PHE A 415 15.75 0.51 0.03
C PHE A 415 16.74 -0.30 0.85
N ASN A 416 18.03 -0.30 0.41
CA ASN A 416 19.08 -1.10 1.03
C ASN A 416 18.69 -2.60 1.13
N PHE A 417 18.02 -3.10 0.09
CA PHE A 417 17.56 -4.48 0.01
C PHE A 417 18.69 -5.49 0.21
N LEU A 418 18.37 -6.61 0.87
CA LEU A 418 19.29 -7.71 1.11
C LEU A 418 20.56 -7.30 1.89
N SER A 419 20.52 -6.20 2.65
CA SER A 419 21.62 -5.82 3.54
C SER A 419 21.77 -6.78 4.73
N CYS A 420 20.72 -7.53 5.06
CA CYS A 420 20.72 -8.61 6.05
C CYS A 420 20.68 -9.96 5.34
N ASP A 421 21.64 -10.85 5.65
CA ASP A 421 21.74 -12.17 5.01
C ASP A 421 20.53 -13.07 5.29
N SER A 422 19.84 -12.87 6.39
CA SER A 422 18.60 -13.56 6.74
C SER A 422 17.49 -13.35 5.70
N ASP A 423 17.44 -12.18 5.04
CA ASP A 423 16.49 -11.87 3.98
C ASP A 423 16.74 -12.75 2.75
N LEU A 424 18.02 -12.89 2.37
CA LEU A 424 18.46 -13.70 1.25
C LEU A 424 18.20 -15.20 1.51
N GLN A 425 18.53 -15.68 2.72
CA GLN A 425 18.27 -17.07 3.13
C GLN A 425 16.78 -17.43 3.04
N THR A 426 15.90 -16.52 3.48
CA THR A 426 14.44 -16.73 3.42
C THR A 426 13.96 -16.82 1.97
N LEU A 427 14.47 -15.97 1.07
CA LEU A 427 14.12 -15.99 -0.34
C LEU A 427 14.62 -17.25 -1.06
N ARG A 428 15.84 -17.73 -0.75
CA ARG A 428 16.36 -19.02 -1.26
C ARG A 428 15.44 -20.19 -0.85
N ALA A 429 15.09 -20.25 0.43
CA ALA A 429 14.18 -21.27 0.94
C ALA A 429 12.81 -21.21 0.25
N GLY A 430 12.30 -19.98 -0.03
CA GLY A 430 11.08 -19.78 -0.80
C GLY A 430 11.14 -20.30 -2.23
N ILE A 431 12.26 -20.09 -2.95
CA ILE A 431 12.44 -20.66 -4.30
C ILE A 431 12.44 -22.20 -4.24
N ARG A 432 13.16 -22.80 -3.27
CA ARG A 432 13.19 -24.24 -3.09
C ARG A 432 11.81 -24.82 -2.79
N MET A 433 11.04 -24.16 -1.94
CA MET A 433 9.65 -24.52 -1.62
C MET A 433 8.76 -24.51 -2.88
N VAL A 434 8.85 -23.48 -3.71
CA VAL A 434 8.09 -23.42 -4.96
C VAL A 434 8.46 -24.56 -5.90
N ARG A 435 9.74 -24.88 -6.01
CA ARG A 435 10.21 -26.02 -6.83
C ARG A 435 9.74 -27.36 -6.30
N GLU A 436 9.75 -27.56 -4.97
CA GLU A 436 9.25 -28.77 -4.32
C GLU A 436 7.77 -29.00 -4.64
N ILE A 437 6.95 -27.94 -4.56
CA ILE A 437 5.53 -27.99 -4.95
C ILE A 437 5.40 -28.32 -6.44
N ALA A 438 6.21 -27.71 -7.32
CA ALA A 438 6.12 -27.90 -8.75
C ALA A 438 6.51 -29.32 -9.22
N GLN A 439 7.25 -30.05 -8.43
CA GLN A 439 7.65 -31.44 -8.72
C GLN A 439 6.55 -32.46 -8.38
N GLN A 440 5.53 -32.08 -7.60
CA GLN A 440 4.45 -32.98 -7.24
C GLN A 440 3.55 -33.32 -8.42
N SER A 441 3.03 -34.55 -8.46
CA SER A 441 2.29 -35.13 -9.57
C SER A 441 1.18 -34.23 -10.15
N PRO A 442 0.29 -33.61 -9.35
CA PRO A 442 -0.77 -32.76 -9.92
C PRO A 442 -0.22 -31.61 -10.77
N LEU A 443 0.75 -30.83 -10.23
CA LEU A 443 1.28 -29.66 -10.89
C LEU A 443 2.27 -30.01 -12.02
N ARG A 444 3.07 -31.06 -11.84
CA ARG A 444 4.03 -31.55 -12.84
C ARG A 444 3.39 -31.88 -14.19
N ASN A 445 2.10 -32.25 -14.19
CA ASN A 445 1.36 -32.52 -15.42
C ASN A 445 1.15 -31.27 -16.29
N PHE A 446 1.18 -30.09 -15.69
CA PHE A 446 1.05 -28.80 -16.38
C PHE A 446 2.40 -28.20 -16.80
N VAL A 447 3.50 -28.56 -16.13
CA VAL A 447 4.85 -28.02 -16.36
C VAL A 447 5.53 -28.70 -17.54
N ALA A 448 5.90 -27.92 -18.55
CA ALA A 448 6.77 -28.37 -19.63
C ALA A 448 8.25 -28.25 -19.23
N SER A 449 8.63 -27.10 -18.71
CA SER A 449 9.98 -26.82 -18.17
C SER A 449 9.96 -25.64 -17.23
N GLU A 450 10.94 -25.55 -16.32
CA GLU A 450 11.26 -24.32 -15.58
C GLU A 450 12.10 -23.41 -16.49
N ILE A 451 11.74 -22.11 -16.58
CA ILE A 451 12.44 -21.11 -17.39
C ILE A 451 13.43 -20.33 -16.53
N ALA A 452 12.97 -19.92 -15.33
CA ALA A 452 13.75 -19.11 -14.40
C ALA A 452 13.48 -19.57 -12.96
N PRO A 453 14.53 -19.69 -12.14
CA PRO A 453 15.94 -19.49 -12.42
C PRO A 453 16.54 -20.49 -13.45
N GLY A 454 15.87 -21.62 -13.71
CA GLY A 454 16.31 -22.70 -14.59
C GLY A 454 16.71 -23.93 -13.81
N PRO A 455 16.52 -25.14 -14.37
CA PRO A 455 16.65 -26.41 -13.66
C PRO A 455 18.09 -26.73 -13.22
N GLY A 456 19.09 -26.09 -13.79
CA GLY A 456 20.50 -26.27 -13.44
C GLY A 456 20.97 -25.40 -12.26
N MET A 457 20.21 -24.38 -11.86
CA MET A 457 20.58 -23.51 -10.72
C MET A 457 20.11 -24.11 -9.39
N LEU A 458 20.94 -24.91 -8.75
CA LEU A 458 20.62 -25.67 -7.54
C LEU A 458 21.34 -25.16 -6.29
N GLY A 459 22.54 -24.63 -6.46
CA GLY A 459 23.40 -24.15 -5.39
C GLY A 459 22.91 -22.83 -4.77
N ASP A 460 23.39 -22.52 -3.58
CA ASP A 460 23.07 -21.28 -2.88
C ASP A 460 23.56 -20.06 -3.67
N ASP A 461 24.78 -20.09 -4.17
CA ASP A 461 25.39 -18.99 -4.92
C ASP A 461 24.62 -18.68 -6.23
N GLU A 462 24.16 -19.73 -6.92
CA GLU A 462 23.37 -19.59 -8.15
C GLU A 462 21.99 -18.99 -7.87
N LEU A 463 21.32 -19.44 -6.80
CA LEU A 463 20.04 -18.89 -6.37
C LEU A 463 20.20 -17.44 -5.88
N ASP A 464 21.28 -17.12 -5.19
CA ASP A 464 21.59 -15.77 -4.74
C ASP A 464 21.80 -14.81 -5.93
N ALA A 465 22.55 -15.26 -6.94
CA ALA A 465 22.73 -14.50 -8.17
C ALA A 465 21.39 -14.25 -8.87
N HIS A 466 20.53 -15.27 -8.97
CA HIS A 466 19.19 -15.12 -9.51
C HIS A 466 18.33 -14.13 -8.69
N ILE A 467 18.35 -14.24 -7.36
CA ILE A 467 17.62 -13.35 -6.47
C ILE A 467 18.07 -11.90 -6.67
N ARG A 468 19.38 -11.63 -6.71
CA ARG A 468 19.93 -10.29 -6.93
C ARG A 468 19.54 -9.73 -8.30
N ALA A 469 19.67 -10.52 -9.34
CA ALA A 469 19.39 -10.10 -10.71
C ALA A 469 17.90 -9.87 -11.01
N THR A 470 16.98 -10.59 -10.35
CA THR A 470 15.58 -10.65 -10.77
C THR A 470 14.56 -10.16 -9.76
N SER A 471 14.95 -10.03 -8.48
CA SER A 471 14.02 -9.55 -7.45
C SER A 471 13.50 -8.15 -7.77
N VAL A 472 12.23 -7.94 -7.47
CA VAL A 472 11.55 -6.65 -7.60
C VAL A 472 10.67 -6.39 -6.37
N THR A 473 10.42 -5.12 -6.09
CA THR A 473 9.53 -4.69 -5.01
C THR A 473 8.11 -5.19 -5.22
N ALA A 474 7.39 -5.43 -4.12
CA ALA A 474 5.95 -5.64 -4.14
C ALA A 474 5.15 -4.33 -4.11
N HIS A 475 5.83 -3.19 -4.09
CA HIS A 475 5.26 -1.86 -3.94
C HIS A 475 4.51 -1.65 -2.61
N HIS A 476 5.04 -2.22 -1.53
CA HIS A 476 4.54 -2.12 -0.16
C HIS A 476 5.48 -1.33 0.77
N PRO A 477 6.15 -0.24 0.30
CA PRO A 477 7.06 0.48 1.16
C PRO A 477 6.32 1.14 2.33
N MET A 478 6.98 1.16 3.51
CA MET A 478 6.44 1.73 4.73
C MET A 478 7.55 2.21 5.68
N GLY A 479 7.18 2.88 6.78
CA GLY A 479 8.03 3.07 7.95
C GLY A 479 8.84 4.34 8.03
N THR A 480 8.82 5.22 7.05
CA THR A 480 9.67 6.42 6.94
C THR A 480 9.34 7.58 7.89
N CYS A 481 8.26 7.47 8.64
CA CYS A 481 7.85 8.37 9.73
C CYS A 481 7.30 7.54 10.90
N LYS A 482 8.06 6.50 11.31
CA LYS A 482 7.55 5.45 12.19
C LYS A 482 6.97 5.96 13.50
N MET A 483 5.90 5.30 13.96
CA MET A 483 5.44 5.42 15.34
C MET A 483 6.49 4.88 16.30
N GLY A 484 6.59 5.51 17.47
CA GLY A 484 7.41 5.02 18.55
C GLY A 484 7.12 5.77 19.85
N ILE A 485 7.59 5.25 20.97
CA ILE A 485 7.54 5.92 22.27
C ILE A 485 8.54 7.08 22.31
N ALA A 486 8.33 8.05 23.21
CA ALA A 486 9.15 9.26 23.28
C ALA A 486 10.64 8.99 23.54
N SER A 487 11.00 7.84 24.12
CA SER A 487 12.40 7.43 24.33
C SER A 487 13.06 6.78 23.10
N ASP A 488 12.31 6.49 22.03
CA ASP A 488 12.87 5.98 20.78
C ASP A 488 13.37 7.15 19.92
N PRO A 489 14.70 7.32 19.73
CA PRO A 489 15.26 8.44 18.98
C PRO A 489 14.91 8.40 17.48
N ALA A 490 14.44 7.26 16.98
CA ALA A 490 14.02 7.10 15.60
C ALA A 490 12.49 7.27 15.41
N ALA A 491 11.74 7.52 16.48
CA ALA A 491 10.31 7.81 16.39
C ALA A 491 10.08 9.20 15.78
N VAL A 492 9.10 9.29 14.88
CA VAL A 492 8.66 10.54 14.25
C VAL A 492 7.30 10.96 14.80
N VAL A 493 6.42 10.00 15.05
CA VAL A 493 5.10 10.24 15.63
C VAL A 493 4.89 9.38 16.86
N ASP A 494 4.02 9.85 17.75
CA ASP A 494 3.55 9.10 18.91
C ASP A 494 2.49 8.03 18.52
N GLU A 495 1.97 7.28 19.51
CA GLU A 495 0.92 6.29 19.32
C GLU A 495 -0.43 6.90 18.87
N ARG A 496 -0.57 8.22 18.97
CA ARG A 496 -1.71 8.98 18.46
C ARG A 496 -1.45 9.59 17.09
N LEU A 497 -0.32 9.26 16.47
CA LEU A 497 0.14 9.73 15.17
C LEU A 497 0.47 11.24 15.12
N CYS A 498 0.64 11.91 16.26
CA CYS A 498 1.08 13.30 16.35
C CYS A 498 2.59 13.40 16.16
N VAL A 499 3.03 14.36 15.35
CA VAL A 499 4.47 14.59 15.12
C VAL A 499 5.13 15.14 16.38
N TYR A 500 6.21 14.52 16.83
CA TYR A 500 6.94 14.98 18.01
C TYR A 500 7.46 16.41 17.84
N GLY A 501 7.28 17.22 18.89
CA GLY A 501 7.73 18.60 18.95
C GLY A 501 6.89 19.62 18.15
N ILE A 502 5.80 19.20 17.52
CA ILE A 502 4.90 20.07 16.75
C ILE A 502 3.45 19.87 17.16
N GLU A 503 2.76 20.95 17.51
CA GLU A 503 1.32 20.93 17.72
C GLU A 503 0.55 21.03 16.40
N GLY A 504 -0.63 20.40 16.33
CA GLY A 504 -1.53 20.51 15.18
C GLY A 504 -1.00 19.87 13.90
N LEU A 505 -0.01 18.98 13.98
CA LEU A 505 0.51 18.21 12.86
C LEU A 505 0.43 16.71 13.16
N ARG A 506 -0.13 15.96 12.22
CA ARG A 506 -0.31 14.51 12.31
C ARG A 506 0.09 13.85 10.99
N ILE A 507 0.52 12.59 11.05
CA ILE A 507 0.79 11.77 9.87
C ILE A 507 -0.12 10.55 9.90
N VAL A 508 -0.82 10.30 8.79
CA VAL A 508 -1.75 9.16 8.69
C VAL A 508 -1.58 8.52 7.31
N ASP A 509 -0.63 7.62 7.19
CA ASP A 509 -0.39 6.78 6.00
C ASP A 509 0.59 5.64 6.34
N ALA A 510 1.10 4.92 5.33
CA ALA A 510 2.02 3.81 5.53
C ALA A 510 3.36 4.21 6.19
N SER A 511 3.74 5.48 6.15
CA SER A 511 5.02 5.92 6.74
C SER A 511 5.08 5.76 8.25
N VAL A 512 3.92 5.74 8.93
CA VAL A 512 3.86 5.63 10.40
C VAL A 512 4.03 4.21 10.93
N MET A 513 3.91 3.18 10.09
CA MET A 513 4.07 1.80 10.53
C MET A 513 5.48 1.59 11.08
N PRO A 514 5.63 1.09 12.32
CA PRO A 514 6.96 0.93 12.93
C PRO A 514 7.74 -0.24 12.34
N ASP A 515 7.02 -1.27 11.89
CA ASP A 515 7.59 -2.50 11.32
C ASP A 515 6.62 -3.12 10.31
N GLN A 516 7.18 -3.89 9.35
CA GLN A 516 6.46 -4.45 8.22
C GLN A 516 5.37 -5.43 8.66
N VAL A 517 4.18 -5.28 8.09
CA VAL A 517 3.08 -6.24 8.25
C VAL A 517 3.19 -7.37 7.22
N GLY A 518 2.82 -8.59 7.60
CA GLY A 518 2.97 -9.77 6.76
C GLY A 518 1.91 -9.88 5.67
N GLY A 519 1.97 -9.00 4.67
CA GLY A 519 1.09 -9.02 3.51
C GLY A 519 0.97 -7.67 2.79
N ASN A 520 0.02 -7.57 1.86
CA ASN A 520 -0.24 -6.33 1.13
C ASN A 520 -0.78 -5.26 2.10
N ILE A 521 -0.20 -4.07 2.11
CA ILE A 521 -0.38 -3.08 3.19
C ILE A 521 -1.64 -2.20 3.07
N GLN A 522 -2.41 -2.27 1.99
CA GLN A 522 -3.53 -1.34 1.76
C GLN A 522 -4.59 -1.39 2.87
N ALA A 523 -5.01 -2.59 3.29
CA ALA A 523 -5.99 -2.74 4.37
C ALA A 523 -5.51 -2.12 5.68
N SER A 524 -4.22 -2.30 6.01
CA SER A 524 -3.60 -1.71 7.20
C SER A 524 -3.55 -0.18 7.13
N VAL A 525 -3.28 0.40 5.95
CA VAL A 525 -3.30 1.87 5.76
C VAL A 525 -4.69 2.44 5.96
N ILE A 526 -5.72 1.77 5.46
CA ILE A 526 -7.11 2.21 5.66
C ILE A 526 -7.50 2.06 7.15
N MET A 527 -7.11 0.95 7.80
CA MET A 527 -7.34 0.73 9.23
C MET A 527 -6.71 1.84 10.08
N ILE A 528 -5.47 2.24 9.76
CA ILE A 528 -4.79 3.37 10.44
C ILE A 528 -5.61 4.66 10.27
N ALA A 529 -6.13 4.93 9.09
CA ALA A 529 -6.95 6.12 8.83
C ALA A 529 -8.29 6.09 9.57
N GLU A 530 -8.95 4.94 9.61
CA GLU A 530 -10.18 4.73 10.39
C GLU A 530 -9.95 4.98 11.89
N LYS A 531 -8.87 4.42 12.44
CA LYS A 531 -8.50 4.63 13.85
C LYS A 531 -8.10 6.08 14.11
N ALA A 532 -7.31 6.69 13.22
CA ALA A 532 -6.90 8.09 13.34
C ALA A 532 -8.10 9.04 13.35
N SER A 533 -9.14 8.77 12.56
CA SER A 533 -10.36 9.58 12.53
C SER A 533 -11.05 9.63 13.91
N ASP A 534 -11.10 8.51 14.61
CA ASP A 534 -11.66 8.45 15.96
C ASP A 534 -10.77 9.17 16.99
N MET A 535 -9.45 9.03 16.88
CA MET A 535 -8.49 9.76 17.74
C MET A 535 -8.62 11.28 17.57
N ILE A 536 -8.79 11.75 16.33
CA ILE A 536 -8.95 13.17 16.00
C ILE A 536 -10.26 13.70 16.58
N ARG A 537 -11.39 13.02 16.33
CA ARG A 537 -12.71 13.43 16.82
C ARG A 537 -12.76 13.46 18.36
N SER A 538 -12.24 12.44 19.05
CA SER A 538 -12.30 12.32 20.50
C SER A 538 -11.50 13.40 21.24
N ARG A 539 -10.45 13.93 20.62
CA ARG A 539 -9.66 15.04 21.20
C ARG A 539 -10.52 16.30 21.35
N PHE A 540 -11.24 16.68 20.28
CA PHE A 540 -12.02 17.93 20.29
C PHE A 540 -13.28 17.85 21.14
N VAL A 541 -13.91 16.70 21.27
CA VAL A 541 -15.03 16.50 22.22
C VAL A 541 -14.56 16.74 23.66
N ARG A 542 -13.37 16.28 24.04
CA ARG A 542 -12.81 16.52 25.39
C ARG A 542 -12.44 17.99 25.61
N GLU A 543 -11.86 18.66 24.63
CA GLU A 543 -11.51 20.09 24.71
C GLU A 543 -12.76 20.98 24.78
N ALA A 544 -13.84 20.64 24.07
CA ALA A 544 -15.11 21.36 24.12
C ALA A 544 -15.83 21.19 25.48
N ASN A 545 -15.77 20.00 26.08
CA ASN A 545 -16.39 19.70 27.39
C ASN A 545 -15.54 20.17 28.56
N GLY A 546 -14.25 20.44 28.39
CA GLY A 546 -13.31 20.86 29.43
C GLY A 546 -13.11 22.36 29.56
N ARG A 547 -13.77 23.23 28.77
CA ARG A 547 -13.74 24.68 28.95
C ARG A 547 -14.67 25.04 30.12
N PRO A 548 -14.16 25.57 31.27
CA PRO A 548 -15.02 26.15 32.30
C PRO A 548 -15.75 27.35 31.65
N GLY A 549 -17.06 27.33 31.75
CA GLY A 549 -17.88 28.43 31.28
C GLY A 549 -17.37 29.73 31.86
N THR A 550 -16.91 30.66 31.00
CA THR A 550 -16.66 32.05 31.43
C THR A 550 -18.00 32.66 31.78
N GLY A 551 -18.38 32.53 33.03
CA GLY A 551 -19.49 33.26 33.63
C GLY A 551 -19.19 34.75 33.58
N LEU A 552 -19.75 35.43 32.59
CA LEU A 552 -19.94 36.88 32.62
C LEU A 552 -20.98 37.19 33.69
N THR A 553 -20.53 37.40 34.90
CA THR A 553 -21.33 38.12 35.91
C THR A 553 -21.51 39.56 35.40
N ARG A 554 -22.70 39.86 34.88
CA ARG A 554 -23.15 41.24 34.75
C ARG A 554 -23.34 41.81 36.17
N ASN A 555 -22.43 42.64 36.61
CA ASN A 555 -22.67 43.54 37.72
C ASN A 555 -23.62 44.63 37.25
N THR A 556 -24.85 44.56 37.71
CA THR A 556 -25.76 45.69 37.77
C THR A 556 -25.56 46.35 39.12
N GLY A 557 -25.03 47.54 39.12
CA GLY A 557 -24.92 48.44 40.24
C GLY A 557 -24.63 49.83 39.70
#